data_faf673e195bb2a9e47bea389ed428ed1
#
_entry.id   faf673e195bb2a9e47bea389ed428ed1
#
_cell.length_a   1.000
_cell.length_b   1.000
_cell.length_c   1.000
_cell.angle_alpha   90.00
_cell.angle_beta   90.00
_cell.angle_gamma   90.00
#
_symmetry.space_group_name_H-M   'P 1'
#
loop_
_entity.id
_entity.type
_entity.pdbx_description
1 polymer ?
#
loop_
_entity_poly.entity_id
_entity_poly.type
_entity_poly.pdbx_seq_one_letter_code
_entity_poly.pdbx_strand_id
1 'polypeptide(L)'
;QCDWSSDVCSSDLVALQQITSRDRNPLSPSVLSICAINGGFTTNVIPSEVKLMGTFRAMDETWRFAAHKRIQEVVDGIARSTGAEIDLKIDVGYPTVYNDPIVTEKARSIAVETFGIDKVEDGEIRMGAEDFGYYSQKIAGCFFRLGTGNKQKNIISGVHTPTFDIDEDAIEIGMRMMATLGATL
;
A
#
# COMPACT_ATOMS: atom_id res chain seq x y z
N GLN A 1 -10.04 40.11 3.54
CA GLN A 1 -10.77 38.91 3.23
C GLN A 1 -9.79 37.74 3.33
N CYS A 2 -9.87 36.94 4.39
CA CYS A 2 -8.99 35.78 4.54
C CYS A 2 -9.40 34.73 3.49
N ASP A 3 -8.41 34.20 2.78
CA ASP A 3 -8.58 33.08 1.86
C ASP A 3 -8.70 31.78 2.67
N TRP A 4 -9.89 31.52 3.18
CA TRP A 4 -10.15 30.41 4.08
C TRP A 4 -9.89 29.04 3.46
N SER A 5 -10.06 28.89 2.15
CA SER A 5 -9.93 27.58 1.49
C SER A 5 -8.47 27.13 1.36
N SER A 6 -7.56 28.04 1.04
CA SER A 6 -6.13 27.73 0.94
C SER A 6 -5.48 27.51 2.31
N ASP A 7 -5.87 28.30 3.32
CA ASP A 7 -5.36 28.17 4.69
C ASP A 7 -5.82 26.88 5.35
N VAL A 8 -7.07 26.46 5.14
CA VAL A 8 -7.59 25.19 5.63
C VAL A 8 -6.83 24.01 5.00
N CYS A 9 -6.66 24.00 3.68
CA CYS A 9 -5.91 22.94 3.00
C CYS A 9 -4.45 22.87 3.46
N SER A 10 -3.78 24.01 3.66
CA SER A 10 -2.43 24.04 4.19
C SER A 10 -2.35 23.48 5.60
N SER A 11 -3.34 23.81 6.44
CA SER A 11 -3.45 23.28 7.81
C SER A 11 -3.69 21.78 7.84
N ASP A 12 -4.58 21.26 6.98
CA ASP A 12 -4.84 19.82 6.82
C ASP A 12 -3.57 19.08 6.40
N LEU A 13 -2.86 19.59 5.38
CA LEU A 13 -1.64 18.97 4.87
C LEU A 13 -0.57 18.85 5.96
N VAL A 14 -0.34 19.92 6.73
CA VAL A 14 0.68 19.91 7.79
C VAL A 14 0.24 19.05 8.97
N ALA A 15 -1.02 19.16 9.41
CA ALA A 15 -1.52 18.42 10.56
C ALA A 15 -1.58 16.91 10.30
N LEU A 16 -1.98 16.47 9.10
CA LEU A 16 -2.03 15.07 8.72
C LEU A 16 -0.63 14.40 8.72
N GLN A 17 0.45 15.16 8.50
CA GLN A 17 1.81 14.61 8.60
C GLN A 17 2.17 14.16 10.03
N GLN A 18 1.52 14.69 11.06
CA GLN A 18 1.76 14.29 12.45
C GLN A 18 1.37 12.84 12.70
N ILE A 19 0.41 12.30 11.97
CA ILE A 19 -0.05 10.91 12.10
C ILE A 19 1.10 9.93 11.87
N THR A 20 1.90 10.14 10.84
CA THR A 20 3.04 9.28 10.53
C THR A 20 4.31 9.65 11.28
N SER A 21 4.46 10.92 11.70
CA SER A 21 5.68 11.39 12.35
C SER A 21 5.62 11.39 13.88
N ARG A 22 4.44 11.43 14.49
CA ARG A 22 4.26 11.57 15.95
C ARG A 22 3.35 10.52 16.57
N ASP A 23 2.25 10.15 15.90
CA ASP A 23 1.22 9.30 16.49
C ASP A 23 1.54 7.80 16.32
N ARG A 24 2.29 7.43 15.27
CA ARG A 24 2.64 6.03 15.01
C ARG A 24 3.75 5.49 15.92
N ASN A 25 3.74 4.19 16.16
CA ASN A 25 4.92 3.49 16.67
C ASN A 25 6.05 3.56 15.61
N PRO A 26 7.25 4.07 15.95
CA PRO A 26 8.38 4.15 15.00
C PRO A 26 8.76 2.81 14.34
N LEU A 27 8.50 1.69 15.02
CA LEU A 27 8.78 0.34 14.53
C LEU A 27 7.69 -0.22 13.60
N SER A 28 6.54 0.48 13.45
CA SER A 28 5.45 0.09 12.54
C SER A 28 5.43 1.00 11.31
N PRO A 29 5.98 0.58 10.16
CA PRO A 29 6.03 1.41 8.98
C PRO A 29 4.64 1.79 8.48
N SER A 30 4.45 3.08 8.20
CA SER A 30 3.25 3.58 7.53
C SER A 30 3.56 4.83 6.72
N VAL A 31 2.76 5.08 5.69
CA VAL A 31 2.88 6.24 4.80
C VAL A 31 1.50 6.88 4.64
N LEU A 32 1.45 8.19 4.83
CA LEU A 32 0.31 9.03 4.47
C LEU A 32 0.79 10.03 3.42
N SER A 33 0.20 10.01 2.25
CA SER A 33 0.54 10.93 1.16
C SER A 33 -0.71 11.56 0.60
N ILE A 34 -0.73 12.88 0.53
CA ILE A 34 -1.71 13.62 -0.26
C ILE A 34 -1.15 13.75 -1.67
N CYS A 35 -1.81 13.13 -2.62
CA CYS A 35 -1.30 12.95 -3.98
C CYS A 35 -1.92 13.94 -4.97
N ALA A 36 -3.06 14.54 -4.64
CA ALA A 36 -3.69 15.54 -5.48
C ALA A 36 -4.44 16.58 -4.66
N ILE A 37 -4.38 17.82 -5.15
CA ILE A 37 -5.12 18.98 -4.64
C ILE A 37 -5.79 19.62 -5.84
N ASN A 38 -7.10 19.73 -5.80
CA ASN A 38 -7.89 20.31 -6.88
C ASN A 38 -8.80 21.40 -6.31
N GLY A 39 -8.68 22.64 -6.83
CA GLY A 39 -9.52 23.75 -6.41
C GLY A 39 -9.20 24.99 -7.22
N GLY A 40 -10.23 25.76 -7.53
CA GLY A 40 -10.11 26.99 -8.30
C GLY A 40 -9.76 26.78 -9.79
N PHE A 41 -9.92 27.82 -10.57
CA PHE A 41 -9.61 27.85 -12.02
C PHE A 41 -9.22 29.24 -12.52
N THR A 42 -9.19 30.25 -11.63
CA THR A 42 -8.83 31.64 -11.97
C THR A 42 -8.13 32.31 -10.80
N THR A 43 -7.35 33.35 -11.10
CA THR A 43 -6.45 34.03 -10.15
C THR A 43 -7.16 35.04 -9.23
N ASN A 44 -8.41 35.39 -9.51
CA ASN A 44 -9.13 36.46 -8.82
C ASN A 44 -10.43 36.00 -8.15
N VAL A 45 -10.65 34.70 -8.09
CA VAL A 45 -11.83 34.10 -7.42
C VAL A 45 -11.37 32.99 -6.46
N ILE A 46 -11.71 33.14 -5.20
CA ILE A 46 -11.49 32.12 -4.17
C ILE A 46 -12.43 30.95 -4.45
N PRO A 47 -11.94 29.71 -4.56
CA PRO A 47 -12.79 28.55 -4.79
C PRO A 47 -13.72 28.29 -3.59
N SER A 48 -14.95 27.92 -3.85
CA SER A 48 -15.90 27.52 -2.81
C SER A 48 -15.63 26.11 -2.27
N GLU A 49 -14.86 25.31 -2.99
CA GLU A 49 -14.50 23.94 -2.65
C GLU A 49 -13.07 23.66 -3.08
N VAL A 50 -12.35 22.90 -2.23
CA VAL A 50 -11.05 22.31 -2.56
C VAL A 50 -11.08 20.84 -2.19
N LYS A 51 -10.68 19.99 -3.14
CA LYS A 51 -10.63 18.55 -2.97
C LYS A 51 -9.20 18.07 -2.79
N LEU A 52 -8.95 17.40 -1.66
CA LEU A 52 -7.71 16.68 -1.38
C LEU A 52 -7.92 15.19 -1.62
N MET A 53 -6.96 14.54 -2.24
CA MET A 53 -6.96 13.10 -2.42
C MET A 53 -5.61 12.51 -2.03
N GLY A 54 -5.64 11.42 -1.28
CA GLY A 54 -4.41 10.80 -0.79
C GLY A 54 -4.52 9.30 -0.57
N THR A 55 -3.43 8.73 -0.12
CA THR A 55 -3.36 7.31 0.27
C THR A 55 -2.75 7.18 1.65
N PHE A 56 -3.29 6.24 2.42
CA PHE A 56 -2.67 5.77 3.65
C PHE A 56 -2.30 4.29 3.51
N ARG A 57 -1.07 3.95 3.85
CA ARG A 57 -0.55 2.58 3.82
C ARG A 57 0.09 2.25 5.15
N ALA A 58 -0.18 1.09 5.68
CA ALA A 58 0.41 0.58 6.92
C ALA A 58 0.68 -0.92 6.79
N MET A 59 1.58 -1.42 7.62
CA MET A 59 1.91 -2.84 7.68
C MET A 59 1.28 -3.56 8.88
N ASP A 60 0.55 -2.82 9.71
CA ASP A 60 -0.15 -3.31 10.89
C ASP A 60 -1.61 -2.90 10.83
N GLU A 61 -2.52 -3.87 10.89
CA GLU A 61 -3.97 -3.62 10.79
C GLU A 61 -4.51 -2.83 11.99
N THR A 62 -4.00 -3.10 13.19
CA THR A 62 -4.42 -2.39 14.39
C THR A 62 -4.08 -0.91 14.28
N TRP A 63 -2.85 -0.63 13.84
CA TRP A 63 -2.42 0.73 13.58
C TRP A 63 -3.20 1.36 12.42
N ARG A 64 -3.47 0.60 11.34
CA ARG A 64 -4.23 1.12 10.20
C ARG A 64 -5.58 1.69 10.62
N PHE A 65 -6.35 0.95 11.39
CA PHE A 65 -7.65 1.42 11.87
C PHE A 65 -7.53 2.52 12.93
N ALA A 66 -6.53 2.48 13.80
CA ALA A 66 -6.26 3.57 14.72
C ALA A 66 -5.92 4.88 13.99
N ALA A 67 -5.14 4.79 12.91
CA ALA A 67 -4.80 5.93 12.07
C ALA A 67 -6.02 6.50 11.33
N HIS A 68 -6.94 5.67 10.83
CA HIS A 68 -8.19 6.16 10.23
C HIS A 68 -8.98 7.01 11.22
N LYS A 69 -9.12 6.54 12.47
CA LYS A 69 -9.75 7.31 13.53
C LYS A 69 -9.00 8.61 13.81
N ARG A 70 -7.67 8.55 13.85
CA ARG A 70 -6.84 9.72 14.11
C ARG A 70 -6.93 10.75 12.98
N ILE A 71 -7.00 10.31 11.71
CA ILE A 71 -7.25 11.19 10.55
C ILE A 71 -8.56 11.95 10.75
N GLN A 72 -9.64 11.26 11.12
CA GLN A 72 -10.93 11.90 11.38
C GLN A 72 -10.85 12.94 12.50
N GLU A 73 -10.19 12.60 13.62
CA GLU A 73 -10.03 13.53 14.76
C GLU A 73 -9.25 14.80 14.38
N VAL A 74 -8.20 14.67 13.56
CA VAL A 74 -7.40 15.80 13.06
C VAL A 74 -8.26 16.69 12.17
N VAL A 75 -8.97 16.11 11.21
CA VAL A 75 -9.84 16.83 10.27
C VAL A 75 -10.98 17.55 11.00
N ASP A 76 -11.64 16.87 11.96
CA ASP A 76 -12.67 17.49 12.79
C ASP A 76 -12.13 18.65 13.64
N GLY A 77 -10.88 18.53 14.09
CA GLY A 77 -10.19 19.59 14.83
C GLY A 77 -9.98 20.83 13.97
N ILE A 78 -9.55 20.66 12.74
CA ILE A 78 -9.34 21.74 11.78
C ILE A 78 -10.67 22.37 11.39
N ALA A 79 -11.70 21.58 11.06
CA ALA A 79 -13.03 22.07 10.78
C ALA A 79 -13.57 22.97 11.90
N ARG A 80 -13.43 22.54 13.16
CA ARG A 80 -13.85 23.35 14.32
C ARG A 80 -13.05 24.64 14.50
N SER A 81 -11.74 24.61 14.24
CA SER A 81 -10.87 25.76 14.45
C SER A 81 -11.01 26.83 13.36
N THR A 82 -11.34 26.42 12.15
CA THR A 82 -11.47 27.29 10.97
C THR A 82 -12.90 27.67 10.65
N GLY A 83 -13.89 26.92 11.14
CA GLY A 83 -15.30 27.06 10.76
C GLY A 83 -15.61 26.53 9.36
N ALA A 84 -14.68 25.78 8.74
CA ALA A 84 -14.90 25.15 7.45
C ALA A 84 -15.76 23.88 7.58
N GLU A 85 -16.54 23.58 6.56
CA GLU A 85 -17.20 22.29 6.41
C GLU A 85 -16.25 21.35 5.66
N ILE A 86 -15.89 20.21 6.28
CA ILE A 86 -14.99 19.22 5.70
C ILE A 86 -15.70 17.88 5.64
N ASP A 87 -15.86 17.34 4.43
CA ASP A 87 -16.36 15.99 4.21
C ASP A 87 -15.16 15.03 3.99
N LEU A 88 -14.89 14.17 4.99
CA LEU A 88 -13.85 13.18 4.93
C LEU A 88 -14.41 11.82 4.55
N LYS A 89 -13.96 11.29 3.43
CA LYS A 89 -14.23 9.91 3.03
C LYS A 89 -12.97 9.06 3.10
N ILE A 90 -13.02 7.98 3.87
CA ILE A 90 -11.95 6.97 3.95
C ILE A 90 -12.46 5.68 3.31
N ASP A 91 -11.95 5.36 2.13
CA ASP A 91 -12.20 4.08 1.49
C ASP A 91 -11.21 3.04 2.05
N VAL A 92 -11.73 2.08 2.81
CA VAL A 92 -10.93 1.00 3.40
C VAL A 92 -10.56 0.01 2.30
N GLY A 93 -9.29 0.03 1.90
CA GLY A 93 -8.74 -0.86 0.89
C GLY A 93 -8.46 -2.29 1.42
N TYR A 94 -7.59 -3.00 0.71
CA TYR A 94 -7.18 -4.37 1.07
C TYR A 94 -6.48 -4.41 2.43
N PRO A 95 -6.67 -5.49 3.22
CA PRO A 95 -5.92 -5.69 4.44
C PRO A 95 -4.46 -6.00 4.15
N THR A 96 -3.62 -5.86 5.17
CA THR A 96 -2.21 -6.20 5.09
C THR A 96 -2.02 -7.68 4.80
N VAL A 97 -1.15 -8.02 3.86
CA VAL A 97 -0.74 -9.41 3.63
C VAL A 97 0.17 -9.84 4.77
N TYR A 98 -0.23 -10.90 5.45
CA TYR A 98 0.58 -11.56 6.46
C TYR A 98 1.00 -12.94 5.99
N ASN A 99 2.29 -13.16 5.84
CA ASN A 99 2.84 -14.47 5.57
C ASN A 99 3.05 -15.24 6.88
N ASP A 100 2.35 -16.35 7.04
CA ASP A 100 2.54 -17.23 8.18
C ASP A 100 3.97 -17.81 8.18
N PRO A 101 4.75 -17.67 9.26
CA PRO A 101 6.15 -18.08 9.27
C PRO A 101 6.35 -19.58 9.01
N ILE A 102 5.43 -20.44 9.50
CA ILE A 102 5.55 -21.89 9.34
C ILE A 102 5.26 -22.29 7.88
N VAL A 103 4.18 -21.76 7.32
CA VAL A 103 3.81 -22.03 5.92
C VAL A 103 4.86 -21.45 4.97
N THR A 104 5.37 -20.26 5.27
CA THR A 104 6.40 -19.61 4.46
C THR A 104 7.70 -20.42 4.45
N GLU A 105 8.16 -20.91 5.60
CA GLU A 105 9.40 -21.71 5.66
C GLU A 105 9.23 -23.06 4.94
N LYS A 106 8.07 -23.72 5.06
CA LYS A 106 7.77 -24.91 4.28
C LYS A 106 7.79 -24.62 2.78
N ALA A 107 7.11 -23.57 2.34
CA ALA A 107 7.07 -23.18 0.92
C ALA A 107 8.47 -22.84 0.39
N ARG A 108 9.29 -22.16 1.20
CA ARG A 108 10.69 -21.85 0.89
C ARG A 108 11.53 -23.13 0.73
N SER A 109 11.42 -24.06 1.66
CA SER A 109 12.16 -25.33 1.63
C SER A 109 11.78 -26.14 0.37
N ILE A 110 10.51 -26.23 0.03
CA ILE A 110 10.02 -26.90 -1.17
C ILE A 110 10.55 -26.20 -2.43
N ALA A 111 10.56 -24.87 -2.47
CA ALA A 111 11.11 -24.11 -3.58
C ALA A 111 12.61 -24.36 -3.78
N VAL A 112 13.38 -24.37 -2.69
CA VAL A 112 14.82 -24.69 -2.72
C VAL A 112 15.09 -26.10 -3.20
N GLU A 113 14.32 -27.08 -2.73
CA GLU A 113 14.43 -28.46 -3.18
C GLU A 113 14.07 -28.63 -4.67
N THR A 114 13.08 -27.89 -5.14
CA THR A 114 12.57 -28.00 -6.52
C THR A 114 13.43 -27.28 -7.54
N PHE A 115 13.99 -26.11 -7.19
CA PHE A 115 14.66 -25.21 -8.14
C PHE A 115 16.11 -24.88 -7.78
N GLY A 116 16.55 -25.20 -6.58
CA GLY A 116 17.87 -24.86 -6.04
C GLY A 116 17.89 -23.55 -5.25
N ILE A 117 18.82 -23.45 -4.32
CA ILE A 117 18.98 -22.30 -3.42
C ILE A 117 19.25 -20.99 -4.18
N ASP A 118 19.94 -21.06 -5.29
CA ASP A 118 20.31 -19.90 -6.12
C ASP A 118 19.09 -19.24 -6.82
N LYS A 119 17.94 -19.89 -6.78
CA LYS A 119 16.69 -19.44 -7.40
C LYS A 119 15.66 -18.95 -6.41
N VAL A 120 15.96 -19.02 -5.13
CA VAL A 120 15.05 -18.63 -4.05
C VAL A 120 15.67 -17.50 -3.25
N GLU A 121 15.03 -16.35 -3.30
CA GLU A 121 15.48 -15.14 -2.62
C GLU A 121 14.45 -14.68 -1.59
N ASP A 122 14.92 -14.06 -0.53
CA ASP A 122 14.03 -13.37 0.41
C ASP A 122 13.55 -12.06 -0.22
N GLY A 123 12.24 -11.91 -0.33
CA GLY A 123 11.64 -10.74 -0.94
C GLY A 123 11.77 -9.49 -0.06
N GLU A 124 11.98 -8.34 -0.68
CA GLU A 124 11.90 -7.06 0.02
C GLU A 124 10.50 -6.81 0.57
N ILE A 125 10.45 -6.24 1.77
CA ILE A 125 9.19 -5.79 2.37
C ILE A 125 8.64 -4.61 1.55
N ARG A 126 7.39 -4.73 1.09
CA ARG A 126 6.72 -3.69 0.30
C ARG A 126 5.34 -3.39 0.88
N MET A 127 4.98 -2.12 0.89
CA MET A 127 3.63 -1.66 1.26
C MET A 127 2.70 -1.65 0.04
N GLY A 128 2.68 -2.75 -0.72
CA GLY A 128 1.72 -2.97 -1.79
C GLY A 128 0.34 -3.34 -1.24
N ALA A 129 -0.68 -3.20 -2.07
CA ALA A 129 -2.03 -3.66 -1.77
C ALA A 129 -2.30 -4.92 -2.60
N GLU A 130 -2.71 -6.00 -1.93
CA GLU A 130 -2.96 -7.31 -2.54
C GLU A 130 -4.25 -7.90 -1.97
N ASP A 131 -5.09 -8.45 -2.83
CA ASP A 131 -6.33 -9.13 -2.41
C ASP A 131 -6.06 -10.39 -1.59
N PHE A 132 -4.88 -10.99 -1.73
CA PHE A 132 -4.42 -12.09 -0.89
C PHE A 132 -4.43 -11.73 0.61
N GLY A 133 -4.40 -10.45 0.95
CA GLY A 133 -4.59 -9.96 2.32
C GLY A 133 -5.87 -10.51 2.97
N TYR A 134 -6.98 -10.64 2.23
CA TYR A 134 -8.22 -11.22 2.76
C TYR A 134 -8.08 -12.69 3.15
N TYR A 135 -7.32 -13.46 2.38
CA TYR A 135 -7.06 -14.87 2.68
C TYR A 135 -6.14 -15.01 3.89
N SER A 136 -5.05 -14.24 3.94
CA SER A 136 -4.08 -14.32 5.04
C SER A 136 -4.64 -13.87 6.40
N GLN A 137 -5.76 -13.12 6.42
CA GLN A 137 -6.49 -12.80 7.65
C GLN A 137 -7.40 -13.96 8.14
N LYS A 138 -7.61 -14.99 7.34
CA LYS A 138 -8.53 -16.10 7.64
C LYS A 138 -7.84 -17.44 7.82
N ILE A 139 -6.79 -17.67 7.06
CA ILE A 139 -6.03 -18.92 7.06
C ILE A 139 -4.54 -18.62 7.04
N ALA A 140 -3.73 -19.50 7.61
CA ALA A 140 -2.28 -19.43 7.47
C ALA A 140 -1.92 -19.63 5.99
N GLY A 141 -1.15 -18.68 5.43
CA GLY A 141 -0.79 -18.68 4.02
C GLY A 141 0.56 -18.02 3.76
N CYS A 142 1.08 -18.21 2.56
CA CYS A 142 2.29 -17.60 2.08
C CYS A 142 2.04 -16.96 0.71
N PHE A 143 2.26 -15.67 0.62
CA PHE A 143 2.30 -14.93 -0.62
C PHE A 143 3.76 -14.82 -1.09
N PHE A 144 4.07 -15.36 -2.22
CA PHE A 144 5.39 -15.27 -2.84
C PHE A 144 5.33 -14.63 -4.22
N ARG A 145 6.46 -14.22 -4.73
CA ARG A 145 6.57 -13.62 -6.07
C ARG A 145 7.37 -14.52 -6.99
N LEU A 146 6.92 -14.58 -8.22
CA LEU A 146 7.64 -15.25 -9.30
C LEU A 146 8.38 -14.20 -10.12
N GLY A 147 9.69 -14.38 -10.31
CA GLY A 147 10.47 -13.57 -11.24
C GLY A 147 10.10 -13.88 -12.68
N THR A 148 9.72 -12.86 -13.42
CA THR A 148 9.28 -12.98 -14.83
C THR A 148 10.15 -12.21 -15.80
N GLY A 149 11.19 -11.50 -15.32
CA GLY A 149 12.10 -10.73 -16.15
C GLY A 149 13.21 -11.59 -16.77
N ASN A 150 13.67 -11.22 -17.98
CA ASN A 150 14.81 -11.85 -18.63
C ASN A 150 15.67 -10.80 -19.36
N LYS A 151 16.87 -10.53 -18.83
CA LYS A 151 17.79 -9.55 -19.42
C LYS A 151 18.28 -9.95 -20.80
N GLN A 152 18.43 -11.25 -21.09
CA GLN A 152 18.93 -11.74 -22.37
C GLN A 152 17.87 -11.55 -23.49
N LYS A 153 16.58 -11.68 -23.13
CA LYS A 153 15.43 -11.43 -24.02
C LYS A 153 15.00 -9.95 -24.00
N ASN A 154 15.72 -9.06 -23.30
CA ASN A 154 15.37 -7.65 -23.08
C ASN A 154 14.02 -7.43 -22.39
N ILE A 155 13.56 -8.39 -21.59
CA ILE A 155 12.34 -8.30 -20.78
C ILE A 155 12.75 -7.73 -19.42
N ILE A 156 12.82 -6.39 -19.32
CA ILE A 156 13.34 -5.67 -18.16
C ILE A 156 12.39 -4.62 -17.59
N SER A 157 11.26 -4.39 -18.27
CA SER A 157 10.28 -3.40 -17.85
C SER A 157 9.53 -3.85 -16.59
N GLY A 158 9.36 -2.93 -15.65
CA GLY A 158 8.58 -3.21 -14.44
C GLY A 158 7.07 -3.29 -14.71
N VAL A 159 6.35 -3.88 -13.77
CA VAL A 159 4.87 -3.87 -13.76
C VAL A 159 4.35 -2.42 -13.82
N HIS A 160 3.14 -2.23 -14.36
CA HIS A 160 2.48 -0.93 -14.54
C HIS A 160 3.18 0.02 -15.51
N THR A 161 3.99 -0.48 -16.42
CA THR A 161 4.57 0.29 -17.51
C THR A 161 3.97 -0.12 -18.86
N PRO A 162 3.91 0.77 -19.87
CA PRO A 162 3.38 0.43 -21.19
C PRO A 162 4.17 -0.66 -21.93
N THR A 163 5.40 -0.91 -21.49
CA THR A 163 6.32 -1.89 -22.09
C THR A 163 6.50 -3.12 -21.22
N PHE A 164 5.61 -3.32 -20.23
CA PHE A 164 5.64 -4.51 -19.39
C PHE A 164 5.43 -5.78 -20.22
N ASP A 165 6.31 -6.75 -19.99
CA ASP A 165 6.27 -8.07 -20.61
C ASP A 165 6.82 -9.11 -19.64
N ILE A 166 6.55 -10.37 -19.91
CA ILE A 166 7.04 -11.51 -19.11
C ILE A 166 7.82 -12.49 -20.00
N ASP A 167 8.82 -13.13 -19.42
CA ASP A 167 9.40 -14.32 -20.02
C ASP A 167 8.45 -15.50 -19.84
N GLU A 168 7.95 -16.06 -20.93
CA GLU A 168 6.99 -17.16 -20.93
C GLU A 168 7.52 -18.42 -20.22
N ASP A 169 8.83 -18.62 -20.13
CA ASP A 169 9.44 -19.70 -19.38
C ASP A 169 9.08 -19.63 -17.88
N ALA A 170 8.72 -18.47 -17.36
CA ALA A 170 8.25 -18.29 -15.98
C ALA A 170 6.90 -19.00 -15.72
N ILE A 171 6.08 -19.22 -16.75
CA ILE A 171 4.77 -19.90 -16.62
C ILE A 171 5.00 -21.34 -16.17
N GLU A 172 5.92 -22.06 -16.80
CA GLU A 172 6.25 -23.44 -16.40
C GLU A 172 6.79 -23.52 -14.97
N ILE A 173 7.66 -22.57 -14.59
CA ILE A 173 8.22 -22.46 -13.23
C ILE A 173 7.08 -22.24 -12.23
N GLY A 174 6.17 -21.33 -12.52
CA GLY A 174 5.00 -21.03 -11.67
C GLY A 174 4.07 -22.25 -11.51
N MET A 175 3.73 -22.92 -12.62
CA MET A 175 2.91 -24.13 -12.61
C MET A 175 3.56 -25.23 -11.77
N ARG A 176 4.84 -25.49 -11.98
CA ARG A 176 5.60 -26.50 -11.23
C ARG A 176 5.65 -26.17 -9.75
N MET A 177 5.89 -24.90 -9.38
CA MET A 177 5.88 -24.47 -7.98
C MET A 177 4.53 -24.70 -7.33
N MET A 178 3.43 -24.24 -7.95
CA MET A 178 2.09 -24.41 -7.39
C MET A 178 1.64 -25.88 -7.30
N ALA A 179 1.98 -26.70 -8.29
CA ALA A 179 1.68 -28.11 -8.27
C ALA A 179 2.44 -28.84 -7.14
N THR A 180 3.73 -28.52 -6.95
CA THR A 180 4.53 -29.13 -5.88
C THR A 180 4.03 -28.69 -4.51
N LEU A 181 3.71 -27.40 -4.30
CA LEU A 181 3.12 -26.92 -3.07
C LEU A 181 1.79 -27.63 -2.76
N GLY A 182 0.89 -27.72 -3.74
CA GLY A 182 -0.42 -28.37 -3.55
C GLY A 182 -0.35 -29.86 -3.29
N ALA A 183 0.73 -30.54 -3.67
CA ALA A 183 0.96 -31.95 -3.39
C ALA A 183 1.68 -32.22 -2.06
N THR A 184 2.35 -31.21 -1.48
CA THR A 184 3.28 -31.40 -0.35
C THR A 184 2.81 -30.70 0.94
N LEU A 185 2.07 -29.59 0.85
CA LEU A 185 1.50 -28.86 2.00
C LEU A 185 0.18 -29.44 2.44
#